data_e1a901bf8e78749a08d92dd70326506d
#
_entry.id   e1a901bf8e78749a08d92dd70326506d
#
_cell.length_a   1.000
_cell.length_b   1.000
_cell.length_c   1.000
_cell.angle_alpha   90.00
_cell.angle_beta   90.00
_cell.angle_gamma   90.00
#
_symmetry.space_group_name_H-M   'P 1'
#
loop_
_entity.id
_entity.type
_entity.pdbx_description
1 polymer ?
#
loop_
_entity_poly.entity_id
_entity_poly.type
_entity_poly.pdbx_seq_one_letter_code
_entity_poly.pdbx_strand_id
1 'polypeptide(L)'
;MSIRNILVAYNGLPAAESALQGAVAMQKHYDAHLTGLFAFGDSNLSGRIQPWMPQKVQDALLEVDSQSSQKIREQFADACSAIPADKRHWIENKGPVHRTLAAYARLYDITVLGMHEDGAYGQEHLEIHPDRVTLDSGRPVISFPAGHTPQLTGRHVVVAWDGGRAAARALADALQVLKSDDTIEIVSVGRLPFAQTLPDFDVTQFFQRHDLSVTLTELPRDRRTIADTLVDHCASTGSGMLVMGAYE
;
A
#
# COMPACT_ATOMS: atom_id res chain seq x y z
N MET A 1 -18.78 1.86 -2.45
CA MET A 1 -18.56 0.44 -2.87
C MET A 1 -17.89 -0.29 -1.73
N SER A 2 -18.15 -1.58 -1.53
CA SER A 2 -17.48 -2.35 -0.47
C SER A 2 -16.26 -3.05 -1.07
N ILE A 3 -15.11 -3.02 -0.39
CA ILE A 3 -13.90 -3.78 -0.75
C ILE A 3 -14.24 -5.28 -0.72
N ARG A 4 -13.99 -5.99 -1.81
CA ARG A 4 -14.25 -7.42 -1.95
C ARG A 4 -13.00 -8.23 -2.26
N ASN A 5 -12.01 -7.62 -2.90
CA ASN A 5 -10.78 -8.27 -3.33
C ASN A 5 -9.57 -7.46 -2.85
N ILE A 6 -8.80 -8.02 -1.95
CA ILE A 6 -7.58 -7.43 -1.38
C ILE A 6 -6.38 -8.21 -1.92
N LEU A 7 -5.43 -7.49 -2.51
CA LEU A 7 -4.13 -8.04 -2.88
C LEU A 7 -3.10 -7.61 -1.85
N VAL A 8 -2.30 -8.53 -1.31
CA VAL A 8 -1.13 -8.19 -0.50
C VAL A 8 0.13 -8.72 -1.14
N ALA A 9 1.12 -7.85 -1.33
CA ALA A 9 2.45 -8.28 -1.73
C ALA A 9 3.19 -8.81 -0.51
N TYR A 10 3.56 -10.09 -0.55
CA TYR A 10 4.20 -10.73 0.59
C TYR A 10 5.46 -11.50 0.16
N ASN A 11 6.58 -11.17 0.77
CA ASN A 11 7.90 -11.72 0.49
C ASN A 11 8.65 -12.20 1.76
N GLY A 12 7.95 -12.24 2.90
CA GLY A 12 8.52 -12.68 4.19
C GLY A 12 9.45 -11.67 4.87
N LEU A 13 9.60 -10.45 4.33
CA LEU A 13 10.38 -9.38 4.97
C LEU A 13 9.56 -8.66 6.05
N PRO A 14 10.22 -8.00 7.03
CA PRO A 14 9.53 -7.34 8.15
C PRO A 14 8.47 -6.31 7.72
N ALA A 15 8.73 -5.53 6.68
CA ALA A 15 7.75 -4.58 6.16
C ALA A 15 6.53 -5.29 5.55
N ALA A 16 6.75 -6.42 4.84
CA ALA A 16 5.66 -7.22 4.28
C ALA A 16 4.83 -7.90 5.37
N GLU A 17 5.41 -8.17 6.53
CA GLU A 17 4.68 -8.71 7.69
C GLU A 17 3.64 -7.71 8.20
N SER A 18 4.02 -6.43 8.37
CA SER A 18 3.08 -5.36 8.75
C SER A 18 1.96 -5.18 7.71
N ALA A 19 2.31 -5.27 6.42
CA ALA A 19 1.33 -5.25 5.33
C ALA A 19 0.37 -6.43 5.41
N LEU A 20 0.87 -7.65 5.68
CA LEU A 20 0.03 -8.83 5.82
C LEU A 20 -0.93 -8.71 7.01
N GLN A 21 -0.46 -8.22 8.16
CA GLN A 21 -1.32 -7.97 9.32
C GLN A 21 -2.41 -6.94 8.98
N GLY A 22 -2.06 -5.86 8.27
CA GLY A 22 -3.02 -4.88 7.77
C GLY A 22 -4.06 -5.49 6.83
N ALA A 23 -3.61 -6.30 5.88
CA ALA A 23 -4.48 -6.96 4.92
C ALA A 23 -5.42 -7.99 5.59
N VAL A 24 -4.95 -8.74 6.59
CA VAL A 24 -5.76 -9.67 7.40
C VAL A 24 -6.83 -8.91 8.21
N ALA A 25 -6.45 -7.79 8.84
CA ALA A 25 -7.40 -6.93 9.54
C ALA A 25 -8.47 -6.36 8.59
N MET A 26 -8.07 -5.89 7.41
CA MET A 26 -8.99 -5.44 6.38
C MET A 26 -9.89 -6.56 5.87
N GLN A 27 -9.35 -7.74 5.63
CA GLN A 27 -10.13 -8.92 5.22
C GLN A 27 -11.25 -9.19 6.21
N LYS A 28 -10.92 -9.25 7.50
CA LYS A 28 -11.90 -9.47 8.58
C LYS A 28 -12.96 -8.36 8.63
N HIS A 29 -12.56 -7.10 8.46
CA HIS A 29 -13.45 -5.96 8.54
C HIS A 29 -14.45 -5.90 7.37
N TYR A 30 -13.99 -6.21 6.14
CA TYR A 30 -14.79 -6.11 4.92
C TYR A 30 -15.42 -7.45 4.50
N ASP A 31 -15.06 -8.55 5.15
CA ASP A 31 -15.41 -9.91 4.73
C ASP A 31 -15.00 -10.20 3.27
N ALA A 32 -13.82 -9.71 2.88
CA ALA A 32 -13.30 -9.75 1.52
C ALA A 32 -12.51 -11.03 1.22
N HIS A 33 -12.20 -11.26 -0.05
CA HIS A 33 -11.17 -12.23 -0.45
C HIS A 33 -9.79 -11.61 -0.27
N LEU A 34 -8.85 -12.35 0.33
CA LEU A 34 -7.45 -11.96 0.49
C LEU A 34 -6.56 -12.83 -0.39
N THR A 35 -5.78 -12.21 -1.25
CA THR A 35 -4.78 -12.89 -2.08
C THR A 35 -3.39 -12.42 -1.69
N GLY A 36 -2.54 -13.34 -1.24
CA GLY A 36 -1.11 -13.12 -1.13
C GLY A 36 -0.44 -13.32 -2.48
N LEU A 37 0.34 -12.35 -2.91
CA LEU A 37 1.14 -12.43 -4.13
C LEU A 37 2.63 -12.39 -3.78
N PHE A 38 3.32 -13.48 -4.05
CA PHE A 38 4.77 -13.56 -4.05
C PHE A 38 5.28 -13.42 -5.48
N ALA A 39 5.70 -12.20 -5.82
CA ALA A 39 6.34 -11.92 -7.10
C ALA A 39 7.86 -11.94 -6.91
N PHE A 40 8.57 -12.70 -7.72
CA PHE A 40 10.03 -12.83 -7.66
C PHE A 40 10.65 -12.76 -9.04
N GLY A 41 11.77 -12.03 -9.16
CA GLY A 41 12.49 -11.82 -10.42
C GLY A 41 13.71 -12.73 -10.55
N ASP A 42 14.48 -12.49 -11.62
CA ASP A 42 15.76 -13.16 -11.86
C ASP A 42 16.88 -12.78 -10.86
N SER A 43 16.56 -11.95 -9.88
CA SER A 43 17.43 -11.63 -8.73
C SER A 43 17.52 -12.75 -7.70
N ASN A 44 16.64 -13.74 -7.73
CA ASN A 44 16.75 -14.95 -6.93
C ASN A 44 18.00 -15.75 -7.31
N LEU A 45 18.42 -16.67 -6.44
CA LEU A 45 19.61 -17.48 -6.68
C LEU A 45 19.53 -18.24 -8.00
N SER A 46 18.34 -18.69 -8.39
CA SER A 46 18.11 -19.34 -9.69
C SER A 46 18.39 -18.43 -10.91
N GLY A 47 18.16 -17.12 -10.78
CA GLY A 47 18.52 -16.15 -11.83
C GLY A 47 20.02 -15.93 -11.99
N ARG A 48 20.82 -16.36 -11.01
CA ARG A 48 22.30 -16.32 -11.05
C ARG A 48 22.91 -17.58 -11.65
N ILE A 49 22.11 -18.60 -12.01
CA ILE A 49 22.56 -19.83 -12.64
C ILE A 49 23.11 -19.49 -14.03
N GLN A 50 24.36 -19.87 -14.24
CA GLN A 50 25.05 -19.71 -15.53
C GLN A 50 25.27 -21.07 -16.18
N PRO A 51 25.24 -21.18 -17.53
CA PRO A 51 25.37 -22.45 -18.24
C PRO A 51 26.67 -23.22 -17.93
N TRP A 52 27.71 -22.52 -17.48
CA TRP A 52 29.01 -23.10 -17.14
C TRP A 52 29.08 -23.65 -15.70
N MET A 53 28.05 -23.39 -14.86
CA MET A 53 28.05 -23.89 -13.49
C MET A 53 27.86 -25.41 -13.44
N PRO A 54 28.57 -26.13 -12.55
CA PRO A 54 28.33 -27.55 -12.34
C PRO A 54 26.88 -27.83 -11.96
N GLN A 55 26.29 -28.91 -12.45
CA GLN A 55 24.89 -29.30 -12.23
C GLN A 55 24.53 -29.30 -10.74
N LYS A 56 25.40 -29.87 -9.89
CA LYS A 56 25.19 -29.90 -8.44
C LYS A 56 25.02 -28.51 -7.80
N VAL A 57 25.70 -27.48 -8.34
CA VAL A 57 25.57 -26.11 -7.86
C VAL A 57 24.23 -25.51 -8.33
N GLN A 58 23.86 -25.76 -9.57
CA GLN A 58 22.57 -25.36 -10.10
C GLN A 58 21.41 -25.95 -9.28
N ASP A 59 21.47 -27.28 -9.04
CA ASP A 59 20.45 -28.00 -8.25
C ASP A 59 20.35 -27.46 -6.83
N ALA A 60 21.49 -27.18 -6.17
CA ALA A 60 21.52 -26.61 -4.83
C ALA A 60 20.91 -25.18 -4.78
N LEU A 61 21.17 -24.34 -5.79
CA LEU A 61 20.57 -23.02 -5.87
C LEU A 61 19.05 -23.06 -6.07
N LEU A 62 18.57 -23.98 -6.92
CA LEU A 62 17.14 -24.20 -7.14
C LEU A 62 16.44 -24.74 -5.89
N GLU A 63 17.11 -25.63 -5.14
CA GLU A 63 16.59 -26.16 -3.90
C GLU A 63 16.43 -25.06 -2.82
N VAL A 64 17.42 -24.19 -2.66
CA VAL A 64 17.39 -23.06 -1.72
C VAL A 64 16.25 -22.10 -2.07
N ASP A 65 16.08 -21.76 -3.36
CA ASP A 65 14.97 -20.90 -3.81
C ASP A 65 13.61 -21.56 -3.52
N SER A 66 13.48 -22.86 -3.78
CA SER A 66 12.25 -23.61 -3.51
C SER A 66 11.92 -23.65 -2.02
N GLN A 67 12.89 -23.92 -1.16
CA GLN A 67 12.72 -23.92 0.30
C GLN A 67 12.33 -22.54 0.82
N SER A 68 12.93 -21.48 0.28
CA SER A 68 12.62 -20.10 0.64
C SER A 68 11.17 -19.74 0.24
N SER A 69 10.75 -20.08 -0.96
CA SER A 69 9.38 -19.84 -1.43
C SER A 69 8.35 -20.63 -0.60
N GLN A 70 8.65 -21.87 -0.27
CA GLN A 70 7.79 -22.70 0.58
C GLN A 70 7.63 -22.08 1.98
N LYS A 71 8.71 -21.62 2.58
CA LYS A 71 8.68 -20.96 3.90
C LYS A 71 7.81 -19.68 3.87
N ILE A 72 7.94 -18.86 2.84
CA ILE A 72 7.14 -17.63 2.67
C ILE A 72 5.65 -17.99 2.55
N ARG A 73 5.33 -19.04 1.78
CA ARG A 73 3.95 -19.53 1.63
C ARG A 73 3.37 -20.06 2.95
N GLU A 74 4.16 -20.79 3.72
CA GLU A 74 3.76 -21.30 5.04
C GLU A 74 3.50 -20.16 6.01
N GLN A 75 4.38 -19.16 6.09
CA GLN A 75 4.18 -17.96 6.91
C GLN A 75 2.87 -17.22 6.55
N PHE A 76 2.59 -17.04 5.25
CA PHE A 76 1.32 -16.48 4.81
C PHE A 76 0.13 -17.32 5.24
N ALA A 77 0.21 -18.66 5.06
CA ALA A 77 -0.86 -19.57 5.43
C ALA A 77 -1.17 -19.56 6.94
N ASP A 78 -0.12 -19.48 7.77
CA ASP A 78 -0.22 -19.39 9.22
C ASP A 78 -0.87 -18.06 9.66
N ALA A 79 -0.39 -16.93 9.13
CA ALA A 79 -0.95 -15.61 9.42
C ALA A 79 -2.43 -15.49 8.99
N CYS A 80 -2.81 -16.19 7.93
CA CYS A 80 -4.17 -16.21 7.39
C CYS A 80 -5.01 -17.40 7.89
N SER A 81 -4.56 -18.16 8.90
CA SER A 81 -5.22 -19.40 9.34
C SER A 81 -6.67 -19.23 9.79
N ALA A 82 -7.01 -18.04 10.33
CA ALA A 82 -8.36 -17.69 10.76
C ALA A 82 -9.30 -17.29 9.60
N ILE A 83 -8.77 -17.09 8.38
CA ILE A 83 -9.56 -16.72 7.20
C ILE A 83 -10.13 -18.00 6.56
N PRO A 84 -11.43 -18.04 6.20
CA PRO A 84 -12.02 -19.18 5.49
C PRO A 84 -11.24 -19.54 4.22
N ALA A 85 -11.12 -20.85 3.93
CA ALA A 85 -10.28 -21.34 2.84
C ALA A 85 -10.73 -20.85 1.46
N ASP A 86 -12.01 -20.60 1.26
CA ASP A 86 -12.60 -20.05 0.04
C ASP A 86 -12.31 -18.56 -0.16
N LYS A 87 -11.88 -17.84 0.91
CA LYS A 87 -11.53 -16.42 0.89
C LYS A 87 -10.03 -16.15 1.00
N ARG A 88 -9.21 -17.19 1.08
CA ARG A 88 -7.76 -17.10 1.21
C ARG A 88 -7.07 -17.70 0.00
N HIS A 89 -6.31 -16.90 -0.71
CA HIS A 89 -5.66 -17.27 -1.96
C HIS A 89 -4.17 -16.97 -1.92
N TRP A 90 -3.37 -17.79 -2.63
CA TRP A 90 -1.94 -17.60 -2.78
C TRP A 90 -1.53 -17.71 -4.23
N ILE A 91 -0.73 -16.76 -4.69
CA ILE A 91 -0.20 -16.72 -6.05
C ILE A 91 1.32 -16.55 -5.98
N GLU A 92 2.03 -17.39 -6.69
CA GLU A 92 3.46 -17.24 -6.96
C GLU A 92 3.64 -16.92 -8.44
N ASN A 93 4.40 -15.87 -8.74
CA ASN A 93 4.65 -15.49 -10.12
C ASN A 93 6.09 -15.04 -10.32
N LYS A 94 6.77 -15.71 -11.26
CA LYS A 94 8.11 -15.33 -11.68
C LYS A 94 8.03 -14.23 -12.73
N GLY A 95 8.68 -13.09 -12.47
CA GLY A 95 8.73 -11.95 -13.37
C GLY A 95 9.22 -10.67 -12.70
N PRO A 96 9.30 -9.57 -13.43
CA PRO A 96 9.65 -8.27 -12.87
C PRO A 96 8.63 -7.85 -11.81
N VAL A 97 9.06 -7.74 -10.54
CA VAL A 97 8.19 -7.60 -9.36
C VAL A 97 7.14 -6.49 -9.53
N HIS A 98 7.57 -5.26 -9.86
CA HIS A 98 6.66 -4.12 -10.03
C HIS A 98 5.60 -4.35 -11.13
N ARG A 99 6.01 -4.87 -12.29
CA ARG A 99 5.09 -5.14 -13.39
C ARG A 99 4.09 -6.24 -13.04
N THR A 100 4.56 -7.27 -12.36
CA THR A 100 3.71 -8.38 -11.90
C THR A 100 2.69 -7.85 -10.91
N LEU A 101 3.11 -7.12 -9.88
CA LEU A 101 2.21 -6.52 -8.90
C LEU A 101 1.19 -5.61 -9.55
N ALA A 102 1.62 -4.68 -10.41
CA ALA A 102 0.72 -3.77 -11.10
C ALA A 102 -0.29 -4.50 -12.00
N ALA A 103 0.12 -5.57 -12.67
CA ALA A 103 -0.77 -6.35 -13.51
C ALA A 103 -1.89 -7.04 -12.71
N TYR A 104 -1.55 -7.66 -11.58
CA TYR A 104 -2.54 -8.26 -10.68
C TYR A 104 -3.41 -7.18 -10.01
N ALA A 105 -2.81 -6.11 -9.51
CA ALA A 105 -3.51 -5.03 -8.82
C ALA A 105 -4.69 -4.45 -9.62
N ARG A 106 -4.64 -4.46 -10.95
CA ARG A 106 -5.73 -3.98 -11.83
C ARG A 106 -7.07 -4.68 -11.58
N LEU A 107 -7.03 -5.91 -11.10
CA LEU A 107 -8.23 -6.74 -10.86
C LEU A 107 -8.64 -6.78 -9.38
N TYR A 108 -7.94 -6.04 -8.52
CA TYR A 108 -8.25 -5.94 -7.09
C TYR A 108 -8.79 -4.57 -6.74
N ASP A 109 -9.60 -4.50 -5.69
CA ASP A 109 -10.16 -3.24 -5.22
C ASP A 109 -9.09 -2.39 -4.54
N ILE A 110 -8.16 -3.04 -3.84
CA ILE A 110 -7.06 -2.40 -3.14
C ILE A 110 -5.83 -3.33 -3.08
N THR A 111 -4.65 -2.73 -3.15
CA THR A 111 -3.38 -3.44 -2.96
C THR A 111 -2.71 -2.98 -1.66
N VAL A 112 -2.23 -3.93 -0.88
CA VAL A 112 -1.55 -3.67 0.40
C VAL A 112 -0.07 -4.02 0.27
N LEU A 113 0.80 -3.07 0.63
CA LEU A 113 2.25 -3.17 0.52
C LEU A 113 2.92 -2.87 1.86
N GLY A 114 4.10 -3.44 2.09
CA GLY A 114 5.01 -3.00 3.14
C GLY A 114 5.83 -1.80 2.65
N MET A 115 6.01 -0.83 3.53
CA MET A 115 6.89 0.31 3.29
C MET A 115 8.28 -0.04 3.84
N HIS A 116 9.29 -0.02 2.98
CA HIS A 116 10.68 -0.19 3.39
C HIS A 116 11.21 1.11 3.98
N GLU A 117 12.01 0.98 5.04
CA GLU A 117 12.83 2.08 5.53
C GLU A 117 14.10 2.19 4.68
N ASP A 118 14.47 3.40 4.30
CA ASP A 118 15.71 3.68 3.58
C ASP A 118 16.91 3.19 4.41
N GLY A 119 17.76 2.33 3.84
CA GLY A 119 19.00 1.88 4.47
C GLY A 119 19.19 0.37 4.65
N ALA A 120 18.28 -0.47 4.22
CA ALA A 120 18.50 -1.93 4.18
C ALA A 120 19.46 -2.28 3.03
N TYR A 121 20.75 -2.07 3.25
CA TYR A 121 21.80 -2.40 2.28
C TYR A 121 21.68 -3.83 1.76
N GLY A 122 21.64 -3.97 0.44
CA GLY A 122 21.69 -5.26 -0.26
C GLY A 122 20.34 -5.86 -0.65
N GLN A 123 19.22 -5.19 -0.39
CA GLN A 123 17.87 -5.65 -0.77
C GLN A 123 17.12 -4.73 -1.75
N GLU A 124 17.81 -3.77 -2.36
CA GLU A 124 17.24 -2.79 -3.32
C GLU A 124 16.42 -3.44 -4.44
N HIS A 125 16.76 -4.68 -4.82
CA HIS A 125 16.06 -5.44 -5.84
C HIS A 125 14.73 -6.08 -5.35
N LEU A 126 14.46 -6.04 -4.04
CA LEU A 126 13.21 -6.52 -3.43
C LEU A 126 12.30 -5.36 -2.99
N GLU A 127 12.76 -4.12 -3.15
CA GLU A 127 11.98 -2.93 -2.81
C GLU A 127 10.78 -2.80 -3.75
N ILE A 128 9.63 -2.66 -3.13
CA ILE A 128 8.38 -2.38 -3.84
C ILE A 128 8.09 -0.89 -3.66
N HIS A 129 8.02 -0.16 -4.75
CA HIS A 129 7.68 1.25 -4.77
C HIS A 129 6.16 1.43 -4.93
N PRO A 130 5.44 1.85 -3.88
CA PRO A 130 3.98 1.98 -3.90
C PRO A 130 3.46 2.93 -4.98
N ASP A 131 4.19 4.02 -5.23
CA ASP A 131 3.91 5.00 -6.27
C ASP A 131 3.86 4.36 -7.66
N ARG A 132 4.86 3.55 -8.02
CA ARG A 132 4.91 2.84 -9.30
C ARG A 132 3.76 1.84 -9.45
N VAL A 133 3.46 1.08 -8.38
CA VAL A 133 2.34 0.13 -8.41
C VAL A 133 1.03 0.88 -8.61
N THR A 134 0.82 2.01 -7.93
CA THR A 134 -0.36 2.86 -8.09
C THR A 134 -0.50 3.39 -9.51
N LEU A 135 0.57 3.97 -10.07
CA LEU A 135 0.58 4.55 -11.42
C LEU A 135 0.31 3.48 -12.50
N ASP A 136 1.02 2.35 -12.41
CA ASP A 136 0.94 1.30 -13.43
C ASP A 136 -0.36 0.48 -13.34
N SER A 137 -0.94 0.32 -12.16
CA SER A 137 -2.20 -0.40 -11.97
C SER A 137 -3.42 0.48 -12.15
N GLY A 138 -3.30 1.75 -11.78
CA GLY A 138 -4.42 2.67 -11.69
C GLY A 138 -5.38 2.32 -10.54
N ARG A 139 -4.93 1.62 -9.52
CA ARG A 139 -5.71 1.20 -8.34
C ARG A 139 -5.10 1.75 -7.05
N PRO A 140 -5.91 1.93 -5.99
CA PRO A 140 -5.41 2.40 -4.72
C PRO A 140 -4.44 1.39 -4.08
N VAL A 141 -3.42 1.96 -3.43
CA VAL A 141 -2.42 1.21 -2.66
C VAL A 141 -2.42 1.73 -1.23
N ILE A 142 -2.43 0.82 -0.27
CA ILE A 142 -2.16 1.12 1.14
C ILE A 142 -0.77 0.57 1.49
N SER A 143 0.07 1.42 2.08
CA SER A 143 1.40 1.03 2.54
C SER A 143 1.46 1.07 4.07
N PHE A 144 1.99 0.00 4.68
CA PHE A 144 2.21 -0.09 6.11
C PHE A 144 3.71 0.00 6.42
N PRO A 145 4.13 0.93 7.29
CA PRO A 145 5.49 0.95 7.82
C PRO A 145 5.80 -0.32 8.61
N ALA A 146 7.07 -0.71 8.64
CA ALA A 146 7.51 -1.85 9.44
C ALA A 146 7.17 -1.65 10.93
N GLY A 147 6.65 -2.69 11.58
CA GLY A 147 6.24 -2.65 12.99
C GLY A 147 4.95 -1.89 13.29
N HIS A 148 4.25 -1.39 12.26
CA HIS A 148 2.97 -0.70 12.45
C HIS A 148 1.84 -1.68 12.80
N THR A 149 1.05 -1.35 13.82
CA THR A 149 -0.18 -2.08 14.16
C THR A 149 -1.36 -1.42 13.46
N PRO A 150 -2.09 -2.13 12.59
CA PRO A 150 -3.18 -1.55 11.81
C PRO A 150 -4.37 -1.15 12.69
N GLN A 151 -4.84 0.07 12.55
CA GLN A 151 -6.10 0.56 13.11
C GLN A 151 -7.03 0.93 11.97
N LEU A 152 -8.23 0.37 11.94
CA LEU A 152 -9.16 0.51 10.80
C LEU A 152 -10.34 1.44 11.06
N THR A 153 -10.56 1.87 12.29
CA THR A 153 -11.70 2.72 12.70
C THR A 153 -11.26 3.71 13.76
N GLY A 154 -11.96 4.82 13.91
CA GLY A 154 -11.70 5.85 14.93
C GLY A 154 -10.33 6.51 14.78
N ARG A 155 -9.83 6.63 13.53
CA ARG A 155 -8.52 7.18 13.22
C ARG A 155 -8.57 8.69 13.09
N HIS A 156 -7.46 9.35 13.39
CA HIS A 156 -7.20 10.65 12.80
C HIS A 156 -6.59 10.42 11.40
N VAL A 157 -7.25 10.93 10.37
CA VAL A 157 -6.88 10.74 8.96
C VAL A 157 -6.54 12.09 8.36
N VAL A 158 -5.31 12.23 7.86
CA VAL A 158 -4.87 13.39 7.09
C VAL A 158 -5.06 13.09 5.61
N VAL A 159 -5.76 13.99 4.91
CA VAL A 159 -5.96 13.94 3.45
C VAL A 159 -5.20 15.09 2.83
N ALA A 160 -4.10 14.81 2.16
CA ALA A 160 -3.31 15.80 1.45
C ALA A 160 -4.06 16.27 0.19
N TRP A 161 -4.31 17.58 0.10
CA TRP A 161 -5.09 18.17 -0.97
C TRP A 161 -4.37 19.34 -1.63
N ASP A 162 -4.11 19.22 -2.92
CA ASP A 162 -3.53 20.27 -3.78
C ASP A 162 -4.49 20.68 -4.90
N GLY A 163 -5.66 20.04 -4.99
CA GLY A 163 -6.65 20.21 -6.06
C GLY A 163 -6.29 19.54 -7.37
N GLY A 164 -5.17 18.82 -7.44
CA GLY A 164 -4.74 18.07 -8.61
C GLY A 164 -5.55 16.78 -8.87
N ARG A 165 -5.36 16.21 -10.06
CA ARG A 165 -6.06 14.98 -10.46
C ARG A 165 -5.67 13.79 -9.59
N ALA A 166 -4.39 13.71 -9.19
CA ALA A 166 -3.90 12.63 -8.35
C ALA A 166 -4.52 12.68 -6.96
N ALA A 167 -4.60 13.87 -6.34
CA ALA A 167 -5.27 14.07 -5.06
C ALA A 167 -6.78 13.77 -5.15
N ALA A 168 -7.46 14.25 -6.20
CA ALA A 168 -8.88 13.98 -6.42
C ALA A 168 -9.17 12.48 -6.56
N ARG A 169 -8.29 11.73 -7.21
CA ARG A 169 -8.42 10.29 -7.33
C ARG A 169 -8.19 9.59 -5.98
N ALA A 170 -7.12 9.96 -5.27
CA ALA A 170 -6.82 9.39 -3.96
C ALA A 170 -7.96 9.62 -2.97
N LEU A 171 -8.56 10.81 -3.01
CA LEU A 171 -9.72 11.18 -2.22
C LEU A 171 -10.93 10.28 -2.53
N ALA A 172 -11.25 10.08 -3.81
CA ALA A 172 -12.35 9.21 -4.23
C ALA A 172 -12.11 7.74 -3.83
N ASP A 173 -10.87 7.26 -3.97
CA ASP A 173 -10.48 5.91 -3.57
C ASP A 173 -10.51 5.74 -2.04
N ALA A 174 -10.13 6.77 -1.27
CA ALA A 174 -10.14 6.76 0.19
C ALA A 174 -11.54 6.61 0.79
N LEU A 175 -12.60 7.05 0.12
CA LEU A 175 -14.00 6.85 0.57
C LEU A 175 -14.34 5.38 0.84
N GLN A 176 -13.61 4.44 0.24
CA GLN A 176 -13.83 3.00 0.47
C GLN A 176 -13.33 2.55 1.84
N VAL A 177 -12.35 3.26 2.41
CA VAL A 177 -11.69 2.91 3.67
C VAL A 177 -11.99 3.88 4.81
N LEU A 178 -12.44 5.09 4.52
CA LEU A 178 -12.86 6.07 5.51
C LEU A 178 -14.17 5.63 6.19
N LYS A 179 -14.29 5.98 7.48
CA LYS A 179 -15.45 5.65 8.32
C LYS A 179 -16.00 6.90 8.97
N SER A 180 -17.28 6.85 9.38
CA SER A 180 -17.97 7.96 10.03
C SER A 180 -17.43 8.30 11.43
N ASP A 181 -16.70 7.38 12.05
CA ASP A 181 -16.01 7.58 13.32
C ASP A 181 -14.54 8.04 13.18
N ASP A 182 -14.03 8.16 11.93
CA ASP A 182 -12.74 8.78 11.69
C ASP A 182 -12.83 10.31 11.86
N THR A 183 -11.80 10.91 12.42
CA THR A 183 -11.58 12.37 12.39
C THR A 183 -10.76 12.71 11.14
N ILE A 184 -11.37 13.40 10.19
CA ILE A 184 -10.75 13.66 8.89
C ILE A 184 -10.27 15.11 8.80
N GLU A 185 -9.00 15.30 8.51
CA GLU A 185 -8.38 16.60 8.30
C GLU A 185 -7.86 16.70 6.86
N ILE A 186 -8.35 17.68 6.11
CA ILE A 186 -7.86 18.00 4.77
C ILE A 186 -6.75 19.02 4.91
N VAL A 187 -5.56 18.65 4.45
CA VAL A 187 -4.34 19.44 4.63
C VAL A 187 -3.81 19.88 3.28
N SER A 188 -3.58 21.19 3.14
CA SER A 188 -2.88 21.78 2.01
C SER A 188 -1.57 22.42 2.45
N VAL A 189 -0.50 22.22 1.69
CA VAL A 189 0.82 22.83 1.96
C VAL A 189 1.03 24.01 1.03
N GLY A 190 1.06 25.22 1.61
CA GLY A 190 1.03 26.48 0.87
C GLY A 190 -0.40 26.86 0.46
N ARG A 191 -0.51 27.99 -0.23
CA ARG A 191 -1.81 28.50 -0.64
C ARG A 191 -2.40 27.63 -1.75
N LEU A 192 -3.63 27.18 -1.59
CA LEU A 192 -4.37 26.49 -2.64
C LEU A 192 -4.41 27.35 -3.91
N PRO A 193 -4.10 26.81 -5.08
CA PRO A 193 -4.27 27.53 -6.34
C PRO A 193 -5.72 27.98 -6.52
N PHE A 194 -5.89 29.24 -6.91
CA PHE A 194 -7.20 29.86 -7.05
C PHE A 194 -8.15 29.15 -8.03
N ALA A 195 -7.58 28.46 -9.03
CA ALA A 195 -8.33 27.69 -10.01
C ALA A 195 -9.06 26.45 -9.42
N GLN A 196 -8.85 26.18 -8.17
CA GLN A 196 -9.43 25.01 -7.48
C GLN A 196 -10.58 25.37 -6.54
N THR A 197 -10.90 26.64 -6.40
CA THR A 197 -12.12 27.09 -5.73
C THR A 197 -13.25 27.10 -6.74
N LEU A 198 -14.04 26.04 -6.73
CA LEU A 198 -15.30 26.02 -7.46
C LEU A 198 -16.31 26.91 -6.70
N PRO A 199 -17.10 27.78 -7.40
CA PRO A 199 -17.90 28.79 -6.71
C PRO A 199 -18.99 28.19 -5.80
N ASP A 200 -19.51 27.02 -6.12
CA ASP A 200 -20.67 26.46 -5.42
C ASP A 200 -20.43 25.05 -4.87
N PHE A 201 -19.22 24.52 -5.00
CA PHE A 201 -18.89 23.17 -4.57
C PHE A 201 -17.40 23.00 -4.27
N ASP A 202 -17.08 22.67 -3.03
CA ASP A 202 -15.70 22.45 -2.57
C ASP A 202 -15.45 21.04 -2.03
N VAL A 203 -14.23 20.78 -1.63
CA VAL A 203 -13.82 19.49 -1.07
C VAL A 203 -14.55 19.16 0.24
N THR A 204 -14.93 20.16 1.03
CA THR A 204 -15.69 19.96 2.27
C THR A 204 -17.08 19.43 1.97
N GLN A 205 -17.77 20.06 1.01
CA GLN A 205 -19.09 19.62 0.57
C GLN A 205 -19.03 18.24 -0.10
N PHE A 206 -17.94 17.90 -0.78
CA PHE A 206 -17.72 16.56 -1.29
C PHE A 206 -17.80 15.52 -0.16
N PHE A 207 -17.05 15.69 0.91
CA PHE A 207 -17.07 14.77 2.05
C PHE A 207 -18.42 14.77 2.80
N GLN A 208 -19.04 15.93 2.98
CA GLN A 208 -20.35 16.04 3.63
C GLN A 208 -21.43 15.23 2.89
N ARG A 209 -21.39 15.19 1.55
CA ARG A 209 -22.31 14.38 0.76
C ARG A 209 -22.08 12.86 0.89
N HIS A 210 -20.97 12.47 1.50
CA HIS A 210 -20.64 11.08 1.86
C HIS A 210 -20.81 10.83 3.37
N ASP A 211 -21.54 11.71 4.08
CA ASP A 211 -21.79 11.62 5.52
C ASP A 211 -20.51 11.64 6.37
N LEU A 212 -19.46 12.33 5.88
CA LEU A 212 -18.19 12.50 6.54
C LEU A 212 -17.96 13.98 6.91
N SER A 213 -17.58 14.21 8.18
CA SER A 213 -17.21 15.55 8.65
C SER A 213 -15.71 15.75 8.50
N VAL A 214 -15.29 16.91 8.01
CA VAL A 214 -13.88 17.24 7.78
C VAL A 214 -13.53 18.62 8.33
N THR A 215 -12.26 18.78 8.69
CA THR A 215 -11.64 20.08 8.98
C THR A 215 -10.65 20.44 7.90
N LEU A 216 -10.42 21.75 7.68
CA LEU A 216 -9.45 22.24 6.70
C LEU A 216 -8.26 22.86 7.43
N THR A 217 -7.06 22.50 7.04
CA THR A 217 -5.81 23.06 7.59
C THR A 217 -4.88 23.46 6.45
N GLU A 218 -4.39 24.70 6.50
CA GLU A 218 -3.33 25.20 5.62
C GLU A 218 -2.00 25.19 6.38
N LEU A 219 -1.02 24.45 5.87
CA LEU A 219 0.33 24.43 6.39
C LEU A 219 1.21 25.40 5.59
N PRO A 220 2.10 26.15 6.23
CA PRO A 220 2.99 27.06 5.53
C PRO A 220 3.96 26.29 4.63
N ARG A 221 4.18 26.81 3.42
CA ARG A 221 5.26 26.31 2.56
C ARG A 221 6.57 26.93 3.00
N ASP A 222 7.42 26.11 3.56
CA ASP A 222 8.79 26.48 3.95
C ASP A 222 9.84 25.87 2.99
N ARG A 223 11.07 25.68 3.47
CA ARG A 223 12.17 25.08 2.68
C ARG A 223 12.14 23.55 2.62
N ARG A 224 11.28 22.90 3.41
CA ARG A 224 11.14 21.44 3.44
C ARG A 224 10.39 20.95 2.22
N THR A 225 10.49 19.67 1.93
CA THR A 225 9.63 19.07 0.91
C THR A 225 8.17 19.02 1.41
N ILE A 226 7.23 18.93 0.48
CA ILE A 226 5.81 18.76 0.83
C ILE A 226 5.62 17.45 1.62
N ALA A 227 6.33 16.38 1.22
CA ALA A 227 6.27 15.10 1.88
C ALA A 227 6.72 15.20 3.35
N ASP A 228 7.89 15.82 3.62
CA ASP A 228 8.37 16.01 4.99
C ASP A 228 7.39 16.83 5.83
N THR A 229 6.81 17.89 5.26
CA THR A 229 5.83 18.73 5.95
C THR A 229 4.58 17.94 6.33
N LEU A 230 4.07 17.08 5.44
CA LEU A 230 2.92 16.22 5.69
C LEU A 230 3.23 15.14 6.73
N VAL A 231 4.40 14.49 6.64
CA VAL A 231 4.83 13.47 7.59
C VAL A 231 5.00 14.04 9.00
N ASP A 232 5.65 15.20 9.13
CA ASP A 232 5.80 15.90 10.40
C ASP A 232 4.44 16.31 11.00
N HIS A 233 3.52 16.77 10.15
CA HIS A 233 2.17 17.10 10.59
C HIS A 233 1.44 15.84 11.10
N CYS A 234 1.47 14.74 10.36
CA CYS A 234 0.89 13.48 10.81
C CYS A 234 1.48 13.01 12.14
N ALA A 235 2.80 13.09 12.30
CA ALA A 235 3.49 12.73 13.55
C ALA A 235 3.05 13.62 14.72
N SER A 236 2.94 14.94 14.50
CA SER A 236 2.57 15.89 15.55
C SER A 236 1.10 15.80 15.98
N THR A 237 0.22 15.38 15.09
CA THR A 237 -1.22 15.21 15.34
C THR A 237 -1.60 13.78 15.74
N GLY A 238 -0.66 12.84 15.70
CA GLY A 238 -0.92 11.42 15.96
C GLY A 238 -1.80 10.78 14.88
N SER A 239 -1.68 11.24 13.64
CA SER A 239 -2.48 10.71 12.53
C SER A 239 -2.18 9.22 12.29
N GLY A 240 -3.23 8.42 12.23
CA GLY A 240 -3.15 6.97 11.94
C GLY A 240 -3.16 6.64 10.44
N MET A 241 -3.43 7.63 9.57
CA MET A 241 -3.47 7.44 8.13
C MET A 241 -3.19 8.74 7.39
N LEU A 242 -2.34 8.68 6.37
CA LEU A 242 -2.15 9.74 5.39
C LEU A 242 -2.69 9.28 4.02
N VAL A 243 -3.60 10.05 3.46
CA VAL A 243 -4.12 9.88 2.10
C VAL A 243 -3.47 10.92 1.20
N MET A 244 -2.86 10.49 0.12
CA MET A 244 -2.21 11.40 -0.83
C MET A 244 -2.25 10.86 -2.26
N GLY A 245 -2.20 11.74 -3.24
CA GLY A 245 -2.01 11.37 -4.64
C GLY A 245 -0.61 10.83 -4.89
N ALA A 246 -0.50 9.83 -5.75
CA ALA A 246 0.77 9.50 -6.37
C ALA A 246 1.02 10.50 -7.52
N TYR A 247 2.26 10.80 -7.79
CA TYR A 247 2.76 11.82 -8.72
C TYR A 247 1.84 12.30 -9.86
N GLU A 248 1.93 13.60 -10.17
CA GLU A 248 1.52 14.18 -11.46
C GLU A 248 2.71 14.31 -12.41
#